data_0102ff1a57a85ba9916dd875e12ac2bb
#
_entry.id   0102ff1a57a85ba9916dd875e12ac2bb
#
_cell.length_a   1.000
_cell.length_b   1.000
_cell.length_c   1.000
_cell.angle_alpha   90.00
_cell.angle_beta   90.00
_cell.angle_gamma   90.00
#
_symmetry.space_group_name_H-M   'P 1'
#
loop_
_entity.id
_entity.type
_entity.pdbx_description
1 polymer ?
#
loop_
_entity_poly.entity_id
_entity_poly.type
_entity_poly.pdbx_seq_one_letter_code
_entity_poly.pdbx_strand_id
1 'polypeptide(L)'
;MNKVLLGLICVVLVSPVFSHEFSPAHLIIEEDADFKYEVTWMYPIRNLGPVNLTLPNDCQSNSLETFQESKYLSEKISLQCSDSIKGKDIFIKGLSILNDALVTIKFLDGERYEGLVSVKDSKLTIPQEVQVFPTGYFMLGVEHLVGGPDHLLFVFGLLFIVFGWQNLIKTITAFTLAHSITLGLSVLEIVSLPMVTIEALIALTIIYLALEIKDERNNKSTPWLMAFGFGLLHGFGFAGALSEIGIANEQLLLSLLFFNVGIEVGQLIMIPLFLILIWLLQRINFNFSVTKLSSYAIGGMGSFWLIERVLGIF
;
A
#
# COMPACT_ATOMS: atom_id res chain seq x y z
N MET A 1 30.58 22.22 15.11
CA MET A 1 30.31 20.85 14.62
C MET A 1 28.80 20.56 14.46
N ASN A 2 27.91 21.22 15.20
CA ASN A 2 26.47 20.93 15.19
C ASN A 2 25.66 21.45 13.98
N LYS A 3 26.13 22.50 13.27
CA LYS A 3 25.42 23.07 12.11
C LYS A 3 25.59 22.24 10.83
N VAL A 4 26.74 21.57 10.70
CA VAL A 4 27.02 20.69 9.54
C VAL A 4 26.22 19.38 9.64
N LEU A 5 26.06 18.83 10.84
CA LEU A 5 25.27 17.62 11.07
C LEU A 5 23.77 17.88 10.88
N LEU A 6 23.28 19.06 11.28
CA LEU A 6 21.90 19.50 11.02
C LEU A 6 21.66 19.67 9.51
N GLY A 7 22.62 20.23 8.78
CA GLY A 7 22.60 20.32 7.33
C GLY A 7 22.58 18.95 6.65
N LEU A 8 23.36 17.99 7.14
CA LEU A 8 23.38 16.62 6.61
C LEU A 8 22.06 15.87 6.88
N ILE A 9 21.47 16.03 8.07
CA ILE A 9 20.16 15.45 8.41
C ILE A 9 19.05 16.08 7.53
N CYS A 10 19.07 17.38 7.31
CA CYS A 10 18.15 18.03 6.38
C CYS A 10 18.36 17.57 4.94
N VAL A 11 19.59 17.35 4.49
CA VAL A 11 19.88 16.86 3.11
C VAL A 11 19.47 15.40 2.94
N VAL A 12 19.58 14.56 3.96
CA VAL A 12 19.11 13.16 3.92
C VAL A 12 17.58 13.09 3.97
N LEU A 13 16.90 14.05 4.62
CA LEU A 13 15.45 14.15 4.64
C LEU A 13 14.86 14.83 3.39
N VAL A 14 15.67 15.53 2.61
CA VAL A 14 15.29 16.20 1.34
C VAL A 14 15.72 15.39 0.11
N SER A 15 16.17 14.15 0.26
CA SER A 15 16.13 13.23 -0.88
C SER A 15 14.72 13.26 -1.43
N PRO A 16 14.50 13.46 -2.75
CA PRO A 16 13.15 13.45 -3.30
C PRO A 16 12.53 12.09 -2.97
N VAL A 17 11.80 12.04 -1.86
CA VAL A 17 10.88 10.94 -1.58
C VAL A 17 9.75 11.23 -2.55
N PHE A 18 9.95 10.80 -3.79
CA PHE A 18 8.83 10.71 -4.71
C PHE A 18 7.76 9.94 -3.96
N SER A 19 6.63 10.57 -3.73
CA SER A 19 5.42 9.88 -3.32
C SER A 19 5.08 8.96 -4.49
N HIS A 20 5.72 7.78 -4.49
CA HIS A 20 5.39 6.74 -5.45
C HIS A 20 4.03 6.21 -5.02
N GLU A 21 3.03 6.50 -5.81
CA GLU A 21 1.75 5.85 -5.73
C GLU A 21 1.98 4.33 -5.74
N PHE A 22 1.57 3.65 -4.68
CA PHE A 22 1.65 2.20 -4.60
C PHE A 22 0.71 1.62 -5.67
N SER A 23 1.29 1.02 -6.69
CA SER A 23 0.54 0.46 -7.83
C SER A 23 1.05 -0.95 -8.07
N PRO A 24 0.47 -1.97 -7.40
CA PRO A 24 0.89 -3.35 -7.59
C PRO A 24 0.61 -3.81 -9.02
N ALA A 25 1.44 -4.70 -9.54
CA ALA A 25 1.13 -5.43 -10.76
C ALA A 25 0.09 -6.51 -10.46
N HIS A 26 -0.67 -6.95 -11.45
CA HIS A 26 -1.66 -7.99 -11.27
C HIS A 26 -1.60 -9.03 -12.40
N LEU A 27 -1.50 -10.29 -12.02
CA LEU A 27 -1.58 -11.45 -12.91
C LEU A 27 -2.88 -12.20 -12.60
N ILE A 28 -3.80 -12.21 -13.55
CA ILE A 28 -5.04 -12.98 -13.45
C ILE A 28 -4.94 -14.16 -14.41
N ILE A 29 -5.20 -15.37 -13.92
CA ILE A 29 -5.23 -16.60 -14.71
C ILE A 29 -6.60 -17.24 -14.49
N GLU A 30 -7.40 -17.37 -15.53
CA GLU A 30 -8.73 -17.99 -15.50
C GLU A 30 -8.74 -19.23 -16.38
N GLU A 31 -9.11 -20.36 -15.80
CA GLU A 31 -9.26 -21.61 -16.55
C GLU A 31 -10.60 -21.58 -17.30
N ASP A 32 -10.56 -21.62 -18.64
CA ASP A 32 -11.70 -21.54 -19.53
C ASP A 32 -12.19 -22.97 -19.93
N ALA A 33 -11.24 -23.88 -20.11
CA ALA A 33 -11.49 -25.28 -20.43
C ALA A 33 -10.36 -26.13 -19.83
N ASP A 34 -10.48 -27.45 -19.88
CA ASP A 34 -9.47 -28.38 -19.38
C ASP A 34 -8.07 -27.98 -19.85
N PHE A 35 -7.24 -27.50 -18.90
CA PHE A 35 -5.85 -27.05 -19.09
C PHE A 35 -5.66 -25.90 -20.09
N LYS A 36 -6.73 -25.17 -20.41
CA LYS A 36 -6.69 -23.94 -21.19
C LYS A 36 -7.01 -22.76 -20.29
N TYR A 37 -6.15 -21.74 -20.32
CA TYR A 37 -6.22 -20.58 -19.43
C TYR A 37 -6.20 -19.29 -20.25
N GLU A 38 -7.01 -18.32 -19.84
CA GLU A 38 -6.88 -16.93 -20.24
C GLU A 38 -6.06 -16.20 -19.17
N VAL A 39 -4.96 -15.58 -19.60
CA VAL A 39 -4.04 -14.87 -18.70
C VAL A 39 -4.13 -13.40 -19.02
N THR A 40 -4.45 -12.58 -18.02
CA THR A 40 -4.40 -11.12 -18.09
C THR A 40 -3.24 -10.65 -17.20
N TRP A 41 -2.23 -10.05 -17.80
CA TRP A 41 -1.08 -9.50 -17.11
C TRP A 41 -1.11 -7.99 -17.17
N MET A 42 -1.24 -7.34 -16.00
CA MET A 42 -1.28 -5.88 -15.85
C MET A 42 -0.10 -5.40 -15.01
N TYR A 43 0.69 -4.45 -15.52
CA TYR A 43 1.79 -3.87 -14.78
C TYR A 43 1.90 -2.35 -15.01
N PRO A 44 2.37 -1.58 -13.99
CA PRO A 44 2.43 -0.12 -14.08
C PRO A 44 3.41 0.34 -15.17
N ILE A 45 3.02 1.29 -16.00
CA ILE A 45 3.85 1.87 -17.08
C ILE A 45 5.09 2.57 -16.50
N ARG A 46 4.99 3.14 -15.29
CA ARG A 46 6.10 3.83 -14.61
C ARG A 46 7.10 2.88 -13.93
N ASN A 47 7.05 1.59 -14.21
CA ASN A 47 8.06 0.67 -13.70
C ASN A 47 9.44 0.98 -14.29
N LEU A 48 10.50 0.89 -13.47
CA LEU A 48 11.88 1.28 -13.84
C LEU A 48 12.58 0.29 -14.80
N GLY A 49 11.86 -0.62 -15.43
CA GLY A 49 12.42 -1.58 -16.37
C GLY A 49 11.38 -2.55 -16.93
N PRO A 50 11.75 -3.41 -17.87
CA PRO A 50 10.85 -4.41 -18.41
C PRO A 50 10.50 -5.43 -17.32
N VAL A 51 9.22 -5.70 -17.14
CA VAL A 51 8.73 -6.78 -16.28
C VAL A 51 8.55 -8.01 -17.15
N ASN A 52 9.23 -9.10 -16.80
CA ASN A 52 9.21 -10.35 -17.55
C ASN A 52 8.38 -11.39 -16.79
N LEU A 53 7.24 -11.77 -17.36
CA LEU A 53 6.43 -12.88 -16.92
C LEU A 53 6.92 -14.17 -17.59
N THR A 54 7.21 -15.20 -16.80
CA THR A 54 7.53 -16.53 -17.29
C THR A 54 6.48 -17.50 -16.76
N LEU A 55 5.70 -18.04 -17.65
CA LEU A 55 4.66 -19.06 -17.41
C LEU A 55 5.28 -20.45 -17.40
N PRO A 56 4.57 -21.50 -16.92
CA PRO A 56 5.10 -22.85 -16.86
C PRO A 56 5.59 -23.37 -18.22
N ASN A 57 6.74 -24.04 -18.25
CA ASN A 57 7.43 -24.44 -19.50
C ASN A 57 6.71 -25.50 -20.35
N ASP A 58 5.80 -26.24 -19.76
CA ASP A 58 4.97 -27.25 -20.43
C ASP A 58 3.68 -26.68 -21.02
N CYS A 59 3.52 -25.38 -20.95
CA CYS A 59 2.41 -24.65 -21.52
C CYS A 59 2.84 -23.88 -22.78
N GLN A 60 2.00 -23.87 -23.79
CA GLN A 60 2.17 -23.04 -24.98
C GLN A 60 1.40 -21.73 -24.77
N SER A 61 2.10 -20.61 -24.87
CA SER A 61 1.51 -19.27 -24.71
C SER A 61 1.45 -18.55 -26.04
N ASN A 62 0.30 -17.92 -26.33
CA ASN A 62 0.09 -17.03 -27.47
C ASN A 62 -0.40 -15.68 -26.96
N SER A 63 0.37 -14.61 -27.20
CA SER A 63 -0.07 -13.25 -26.90
C SER A 63 -1.22 -12.90 -27.88
N LEU A 64 -2.35 -12.47 -27.32
CA LEU A 64 -3.56 -12.13 -28.07
C LEU A 64 -3.63 -10.64 -28.34
N GLU A 65 -3.46 -9.83 -27.30
CA GLU A 65 -3.66 -8.40 -27.34
C GLU A 65 -2.80 -7.72 -26.28
N THR A 66 -2.27 -6.53 -26.62
CA THR A 66 -1.61 -5.63 -25.66
C THR A 66 -2.28 -4.27 -25.76
N PHE A 67 -2.77 -3.75 -24.64
CA PHE A 67 -3.44 -2.46 -24.58
C PHE A 67 -3.05 -1.70 -23.33
N GLN A 68 -3.20 -0.38 -23.38
CA GLN A 68 -2.98 0.48 -22.23
C GLN A 68 -4.31 0.87 -21.61
N GLU A 69 -4.43 0.67 -20.31
CA GLU A 69 -5.58 1.09 -19.55
C GLU A 69 -5.10 1.94 -18.35
N SER A 70 -5.47 3.22 -18.35
CA SER A 70 -5.02 4.17 -17.34
C SER A 70 -3.49 4.17 -17.18
N LYS A 71 -2.97 3.84 -16.02
CA LYS A 71 -1.54 3.76 -15.69
C LYS A 71 -0.91 2.38 -15.87
N TYR A 72 -1.70 1.39 -16.34
CA TYR A 72 -1.25 0.02 -16.55
C TYR A 72 -1.07 -0.30 -18.03
N LEU A 73 -0.06 -1.10 -18.31
CA LEU A 73 0.05 -1.84 -19.56
C LEU A 73 -0.51 -3.23 -19.32
N SER A 74 -1.49 -3.62 -20.13
CA SER A 74 -2.21 -4.89 -19.98
C SER A 74 -1.93 -5.76 -21.19
N GLU A 75 -1.62 -7.03 -20.95
CA GLU A 75 -1.38 -8.05 -21.96
C GLU A 75 -2.32 -9.23 -21.72
N LYS A 76 -3.08 -9.62 -22.77
CA LYS A 76 -3.88 -10.84 -22.76
C LYS A 76 -3.14 -11.96 -23.48
N ILE A 77 -3.04 -13.09 -22.82
CA ILE A 77 -2.29 -14.27 -23.30
C ILE A 77 -3.21 -15.49 -23.18
N SER A 78 -3.35 -16.25 -24.27
CA SER A 78 -3.94 -17.59 -24.20
C SER A 78 -2.87 -18.61 -23.88
N LEU A 79 -3.11 -19.42 -22.84
CA LEU A 79 -2.19 -20.43 -22.37
C LEU A 79 -2.84 -21.80 -22.49
N GLN A 80 -2.18 -22.74 -23.18
CA GLN A 80 -2.61 -24.12 -23.29
C GLN A 80 -1.54 -25.02 -22.68
N CYS A 81 -1.91 -25.78 -21.66
CA CYS A 81 -0.99 -26.67 -20.93
C CYS A 81 -1.28 -28.14 -21.26
N SER A 82 -0.31 -29.00 -20.96
CA SER A 82 -0.46 -30.47 -21.10
C SER A 82 -1.26 -31.07 -19.93
N ASP A 83 -1.23 -30.41 -18.76
CA ASP A 83 -1.95 -30.77 -17.55
C ASP A 83 -2.21 -29.54 -16.68
N SER A 84 -2.82 -29.69 -15.50
CA SER A 84 -3.11 -28.59 -14.58
C SER A 84 -1.87 -27.78 -14.22
N ILE A 85 -2.06 -26.47 -14.04
CA ILE A 85 -0.99 -25.56 -13.54
C ILE A 85 -0.76 -25.69 -12.02
N LYS A 86 -1.59 -26.43 -11.29
CA LYS A 86 -1.39 -26.71 -9.85
C LYS A 86 -0.04 -27.42 -9.64
N GLY A 87 0.74 -26.94 -8.67
CA GLY A 87 2.09 -27.43 -8.38
C GLY A 87 3.20 -26.86 -9.28
N LYS A 88 2.87 -26.05 -10.28
CA LYS A 88 3.85 -25.44 -11.20
C LYS A 88 4.32 -24.07 -10.71
N ASP A 89 5.41 -23.62 -11.30
CA ASP A 89 6.07 -22.37 -10.95
C ASP A 89 5.77 -21.27 -11.98
N ILE A 90 5.50 -20.08 -11.48
CA ILE A 90 5.42 -18.84 -12.24
C ILE A 90 6.56 -17.94 -11.76
N PHE A 91 7.22 -17.24 -12.69
CA PHE A 91 8.27 -16.28 -12.36
C PHE A 91 7.90 -14.91 -12.90
N ILE A 92 8.01 -13.89 -12.04
CA ILE A 92 7.85 -12.48 -12.39
C ILE A 92 9.13 -11.74 -12.02
N LYS A 93 9.88 -11.30 -13.02
CA LYS A 93 11.16 -10.60 -12.83
C LYS A 93 11.06 -9.17 -13.31
N GLY A 94 11.81 -8.27 -12.68
CA GLY A 94 11.84 -6.85 -13.05
C GLY A 94 10.82 -5.99 -12.29
N LEU A 95 10.15 -6.53 -11.27
CA LEU A 95 9.37 -5.72 -10.33
C LEU A 95 10.27 -4.72 -9.60
N SER A 96 9.77 -3.55 -9.27
CA SER A 96 10.48 -2.57 -8.42
C SER A 96 10.22 -2.88 -6.93
N ILE A 97 11.06 -2.34 -6.05
CA ILE A 97 10.91 -2.53 -4.59
C ILE A 97 9.55 -2.06 -4.06
N LEU A 98 8.86 -1.19 -4.80
CA LEU A 98 7.57 -0.61 -4.44
C LEU A 98 6.38 -1.27 -5.14
N ASN A 99 6.62 -2.21 -6.07
CA ASN A 99 5.58 -2.80 -6.89
C ASN A 99 5.68 -4.32 -6.84
N ASP A 100 4.95 -4.90 -5.91
CA ASP A 100 4.74 -6.35 -5.90
C ASP A 100 3.67 -6.74 -6.92
N ALA A 101 3.59 -8.01 -7.28
CA ALA A 101 2.59 -8.54 -8.18
C ALA A 101 1.61 -9.44 -7.43
N LEU A 102 0.34 -9.06 -7.42
CA LEU A 102 -0.74 -9.93 -6.95
C LEU A 102 -1.07 -10.95 -8.06
N VAL A 103 -1.11 -12.21 -7.70
CA VAL A 103 -1.47 -13.31 -8.60
C VAL A 103 -2.81 -13.89 -8.18
N THR A 104 -3.77 -13.88 -9.07
CA THR A 104 -5.10 -14.48 -8.88
C THR A 104 -5.29 -15.59 -9.89
N ILE A 105 -5.58 -16.80 -9.45
CA ILE A 105 -5.86 -17.95 -10.32
C ILE A 105 -7.25 -18.47 -10.00
N LYS A 106 -8.09 -18.62 -11.04
CA LYS A 106 -9.43 -19.20 -10.93
C LYS A 106 -9.45 -20.50 -11.74
N PHE A 107 -9.82 -21.59 -11.10
CA PHE A 107 -9.96 -22.90 -11.71
C PHE A 107 -11.41 -23.22 -12.08
N LEU A 108 -11.60 -24.14 -13.03
CA LEU A 108 -12.93 -24.58 -13.46
C LEU A 108 -13.79 -25.21 -12.35
N ASP A 109 -13.13 -25.85 -11.37
CA ASP A 109 -13.78 -26.45 -10.20
C ASP A 109 -14.31 -25.43 -9.19
N GLY A 110 -14.09 -24.11 -9.45
CA GLY A 110 -14.45 -23.01 -8.58
C GLY A 110 -13.40 -22.71 -7.51
N GLU A 111 -12.30 -23.46 -7.45
CA GLU A 111 -11.18 -23.12 -6.58
C GLU A 111 -10.51 -21.83 -7.04
N ARG A 112 -10.08 -21.02 -6.07
CA ARG A 112 -9.38 -19.77 -6.33
C ARG A 112 -8.13 -19.68 -5.48
N TYR A 113 -7.02 -19.35 -6.11
CA TYR A 113 -5.75 -19.09 -5.46
C TYR A 113 -5.37 -17.62 -5.57
N GLU A 114 -4.84 -17.06 -4.49
CA GLU A 114 -4.25 -15.74 -4.46
C GLU A 114 -2.86 -15.81 -3.84
N GLY A 115 -1.90 -15.20 -4.50
CA GLY A 115 -0.51 -15.17 -4.08
C GLY A 115 0.12 -13.81 -4.37
N LEU A 116 1.26 -13.54 -3.74
CA LEU A 116 2.05 -12.34 -3.93
C LEU A 116 3.45 -12.70 -4.41
N VAL A 117 3.92 -12.01 -5.44
CA VAL A 117 5.30 -12.10 -5.93
C VAL A 117 5.98 -10.78 -5.69
N SER A 118 7.14 -10.82 -5.04
CA SER A 118 7.92 -9.63 -4.71
C SER A 118 9.29 -9.63 -5.41
N VAL A 119 9.98 -8.50 -5.34
CA VAL A 119 11.37 -8.39 -5.84
C VAL A 119 12.30 -9.40 -5.16
N LYS A 120 12.06 -9.71 -3.88
CA LYS A 120 12.88 -10.63 -3.10
C LYS A 120 12.57 -12.09 -3.43
N ASP A 121 11.30 -12.38 -3.72
CA ASP A 121 10.84 -13.70 -4.10
C ASP A 121 10.08 -13.61 -5.42
N SER A 122 10.84 -13.71 -6.52
CA SER A 122 10.34 -13.59 -7.89
C SER A 122 9.68 -14.87 -8.40
N LYS A 123 9.57 -15.89 -7.55
CA LYS A 123 9.00 -17.20 -7.85
C LYS A 123 7.71 -17.40 -7.06
N LEU A 124 6.67 -17.84 -7.74
CA LEU A 124 5.43 -18.31 -7.14
C LEU A 124 5.22 -19.77 -7.52
N THR A 125 5.14 -20.67 -6.54
CA THR A 125 4.72 -22.06 -6.76
C THR A 125 3.22 -22.16 -6.48
N ILE A 126 2.42 -22.52 -7.48
CA ILE A 126 0.98 -22.71 -7.34
C ILE A 126 0.74 -23.93 -6.45
N PRO A 127 0.03 -23.85 -5.33
CA PRO A 127 -0.19 -25.00 -4.46
C PRO A 127 -1.03 -26.09 -5.14
N GLN A 128 -0.82 -27.34 -4.75
CA GLN A 128 -1.61 -28.49 -5.21
C GLN A 128 -3.05 -28.44 -4.66
N GLU A 129 -3.19 -28.02 -3.40
CA GLU A 129 -4.47 -27.78 -2.73
C GLU A 129 -4.61 -26.29 -2.48
N VAL A 130 -5.65 -25.70 -3.04
CA VAL A 130 -5.89 -24.26 -2.94
C VAL A 130 -6.60 -23.96 -1.62
N GLN A 131 -5.92 -23.25 -0.73
CA GLN A 131 -6.56 -22.74 0.48
C GLN A 131 -7.34 -21.46 0.15
N VAL A 132 -8.59 -21.40 0.61
CA VAL A 132 -9.55 -20.30 0.31
C VAL A 132 -9.21 -18.97 1.02
N PHE A 133 -8.03 -18.82 1.63
CA PHE A 133 -7.67 -17.60 2.35
C PHE A 133 -6.94 -16.60 1.45
N PRO A 134 -7.42 -15.35 1.36
CA PRO A 134 -6.77 -14.30 0.58
C PRO A 134 -5.53 -13.75 1.31
N THR A 135 -4.55 -14.61 1.57
CA THR A 135 -3.30 -14.27 2.29
C THR A 135 -2.48 -13.23 1.55
N GLY A 136 -2.58 -13.19 0.21
CA GLY A 136 -1.95 -12.16 -0.62
C GLY A 136 -2.42 -10.76 -0.26
N TYR A 137 -3.71 -10.56 -0.02
CA TYR A 137 -4.25 -9.25 0.38
C TYR A 137 -3.80 -8.82 1.78
N PHE A 138 -3.60 -9.77 2.70
CA PHE A 138 -3.03 -9.45 4.01
C PHE A 138 -1.61 -8.88 3.86
N MET A 139 -0.75 -9.55 3.10
CA MET A 139 0.62 -9.07 2.85
C MET A 139 0.62 -7.75 2.10
N LEU A 140 -0.25 -7.61 1.10
CA LEU A 140 -0.44 -6.37 0.35
C LEU A 140 -0.83 -5.20 1.28
N GLY A 141 -1.65 -5.44 2.31
CA GLY A 141 -2.00 -4.46 3.33
C GLY A 141 -0.81 -4.05 4.20
N VAL A 142 0.03 -5.01 4.61
CA VAL A 142 1.27 -4.72 5.34
C VAL A 142 2.23 -3.90 4.48
N GLU A 143 2.42 -4.28 3.22
CA GLU A 143 3.30 -3.61 2.27
C GLU A 143 2.81 -2.22 1.89
N HIS A 144 1.50 -2.05 1.71
CA HIS A 144 0.86 -0.75 1.51
C HIS A 144 1.18 0.21 2.67
N LEU A 145 1.07 -0.26 3.91
CA LEU A 145 1.42 0.55 5.08
C LEU A 145 2.90 0.92 5.10
N VAL A 146 3.79 -0.07 4.93
CA VAL A 146 5.24 0.13 5.02
C VAL A 146 5.76 0.95 3.83
N GLY A 147 5.16 0.78 2.65
CA GLY A 147 5.46 1.55 1.45
C GLY A 147 4.82 2.94 1.40
N GLY A 148 3.82 3.22 2.27
CA GLY A 148 3.14 4.51 2.36
C GLY A 148 3.81 5.45 3.38
N PRO A 149 4.64 6.40 2.96
CA PRO A 149 5.33 7.31 3.89
C PRO A 149 4.35 8.20 4.67
N ASP A 150 3.20 8.52 4.13
CA ASP A 150 2.09 9.21 4.78
C ASP A 150 1.52 8.40 5.96
N HIS A 151 1.29 7.10 5.77
CA HIS A 151 0.87 6.19 6.82
C HIS A 151 1.93 6.07 7.92
N LEU A 152 3.20 5.94 7.55
CA LEU A 152 4.30 5.85 8.51
C LEU A 152 4.44 7.14 9.34
N LEU A 153 4.36 8.32 8.69
CA LEU A 153 4.39 9.61 9.38
C LEU A 153 3.16 9.80 10.27
N PHE A 154 2.00 9.33 9.84
CA PHE A 154 0.79 9.35 10.66
C PHE A 154 0.96 8.51 11.93
N VAL A 155 1.35 7.23 11.81
CA VAL A 155 1.58 6.35 12.97
C VAL A 155 2.65 6.92 13.90
N PHE A 156 3.76 7.43 13.33
CA PHE A 156 4.82 8.06 14.10
C PHE A 156 4.33 9.30 14.87
N GLY A 157 3.53 10.14 14.21
CA GLY A 157 2.97 11.36 14.82
C GLY A 157 1.96 11.06 15.93
N LEU A 158 1.17 9.98 15.81
CA LEU A 158 0.23 9.56 16.86
C LEU A 158 0.92 9.28 18.18
N LEU A 159 2.17 8.80 18.19
CA LEU A 159 2.93 8.51 19.41
C LEU A 159 3.22 9.74 20.26
N PHE A 160 3.08 10.94 19.72
CA PHE A 160 3.27 12.20 20.45
C PHE A 160 1.98 12.78 21.03
N ILE A 161 0.80 12.38 20.50
CA ILE A 161 -0.48 12.94 20.92
C ILE A 161 -1.39 11.93 21.63
N VAL A 162 -1.12 10.62 21.51
CA VAL A 162 -1.93 9.56 22.11
C VAL A 162 -1.20 9.00 23.33
N PHE A 163 -1.83 9.12 24.50
CA PHE A 163 -1.27 8.59 25.73
C PHE A 163 -2.00 7.31 26.16
N GLY A 164 -1.20 6.29 26.46
CA GLY A 164 -1.68 5.00 26.94
C GLY A 164 -2.04 4.01 25.83
N TRP A 165 -1.70 2.76 26.07
CA TRP A 165 -1.80 1.68 25.09
C TRP A 165 -3.24 1.45 24.56
N GLN A 166 -4.23 1.50 25.46
CA GLN A 166 -5.62 1.32 25.08
C GLN A 166 -6.12 2.43 24.12
N ASN A 167 -5.74 3.67 24.39
CA ASN A 167 -6.08 4.80 23.53
C ASN A 167 -5.37 4.70 22.17
N LEU A 168 -4.13 4.21 22.15
CA LEU A 168 -3.36 4.02 20.93
C LEU A 168 -4.02 2.95 20.04
N ILE A 169 -4.35 1.78 20.60
CA ILE A 169 -5.09 0.74 19.87
C ILE A 169 -6.41 1.30 19.36
N LYS A 170 -7.23 1.92 20.22
CA LYS A 170 -8.49 2.53 19.82
C LYS A 170 -8.34 3.50 18.65
N THR A 171 -7.28 4.31 18.66
CA THR A 171 -7.02 5.31 17.62
C THR A 171 -6.61 4.65 16.31
N ILE A 172 -5.78 3.63 16.35
CA ILE A 172 -5.35 2.83 15.20
C ILE A 172 -6.55 2.12 14.57
N THR A 173 -7.30 1.38 15.38
CA THR A 173 -8.50 0.66 14.90
C THR A 173 -9.55 1.62 14.33
N ALA A 174 -9.72 2.81 14.91
CA ALA A 174 -10.61 3.84 14.37
C ALA A 174 -10.17 4.30 12.97
N PHE A 175 -8.87 4.50 12.75
CA PHE A 175 -8.32 4.82 11.44
C PHE A 175 -8.56 3.68 10.45
N THR A 176 -8.21 2.44 10.80
CA THR A 176 -8.34 1.27 9.91
C THR A 176 -9.80 0.99 9.56
N LEU A 177 -10.72 1.15 10.52
CA LEU A 177 -12.15 1.00 10.26
C LEU A 177 -12.67 2.04 9.27
N ALA A 178 -12.31 3.30 9.46
CA ALA A 178 -12.68 4.39 8.56
C ALA A 178 -12.11 4.19 7.14
N HIS A 179 -10.83 3.79 7.07
CA HIS A 179 -10.14 3.43 5.83
C HIS A 179 -10.86 2.30 5.11
N SER A 180 -11.26 1.24 5.82
CA SER A 180 -12.02 0.11 5.26
C SER A 180 -13.35 0.54 4.63
N ILE A 181 -14.07 1.46 5.28
CA ILE A 181 -15.36 1.97 4.79
C ILE A 181 -15.18 2.68 3.45
N THR A 182 -14.27 3.65 3.37
CA THR A 182 -14.09 4.44 2.16
C THR A 182 -13.40 3.68 1.04
N LEU A 183 -12.47 2.79 1.37
CA LEU A 183 -11.89 1.85 0.42
C LEU A 183 -12.98 0.97 -0.20
N GLY A 184 -13.86 0.39 0.63
CA GLY A 184 -14.98 -0.42 0.14
C GLY A 184 -15.95 0.37 -0.74
N LEU A 185 -16.32 1.60 -0.34
CA LEU A 185 -17.19 2.47 -1.14
C LEU A 185 -16.59 2.81 -2.51
N SER A 186 -15.29 2.99 -2.57
CA SER A 186 -14.62 3.34 -3.80
C SER A 186 -14.37 2.13 -4.71
N VAL A 187 -13.98 0.98 -4.15
CA VAL A 187 -13.81 -0.26 -4.92
C VAL A 187 -15.15 -0.77 -5.49
N LEU A 188 -16.26 -0.53 -4.78
CA LEU A 188 -17.62 -0.79 -5.28
C LEU A 188 -18.13 0.29 -6.27
N GLU A 189 -17.28 1.26 -6.62
CA GLU A 189 -17.62 2.38 -7.51
C GLU A 189 -18.82 3.23 -7.05
N ILE A 190 -19.19 3.14 -5.76
CA ILE A 190 -20.29 3.94 -5.18
C ILE A 190 -19.87 5.41 -5.07
N VAL A 191 -18.58 5.66 -4.78
CA VAL A 191 -18.00 7.00 -4.68
C VAL A 191 -16.68 7.02 -5.43
N SER A 192 -16.56 7.89 -6.42
CA SER A 192 -15.32 8.16 -7.16
C SER A 192 -14.91 9.61 -6.95
N LEU A 193 -13.66 9.82 -6.53
CA LEU A 193 -13.10 11.14 -6.29
C LEU A 193 -11.78 11.30 -7.06
N PRO A 194 -11.46 12.52 -7.54
CA PRO A 194 -10.20 12.76 -8.24
C PRO A 194 -9.00 12.46 -7.33
N MET A 195 -8.11 11.57 -7.75
CA MET A 195 -6.97 11.10 -6.96
C MET A 195 -6.09 12.25 -6.45
N VAL A 196 -5.76 13.21 -7.32
CA VAL A 196 -4.92 14.37 -6.97
C VAL A 196 -5.53 15.19 -5.82
N THR A 197 -6.87 15.32 -5.80
CA THR A 197 -7.58 16.00 -4.71
C THR A 197 -7.45 15.24 -3.39
N ILE A 198 -7.62 13.93 -3.44
CA ILE A 198 -7.49 13.08 -2.24
C ILE A 198 -6.07 13.12 -1.69
N GLU A 199 -5.06 13.00 -2.54
CA GLU A 199 -3.65 13.09 -2.13
C GLU A 199 -3.31 14.45 -1.50
N ALA A 200 -3.83 15.55 -2.05
CA ALA A 200 -3.67 16.87 -1.46
C ALA A 200 -4.34 16.97 -0.08
N LEU A 201 -5.52 16.36 0.10
CA LEU A 201 -6.22 16.29 1.39
C LEU A 201 -5.47 15.40 2.39
N ILE A 202 -4.90 14.28 1.96
CA ILE A 202 -4.03 13.43 2.78
C ILE A 202 -2.82 14.25 3.27
N ALA A 203 -2.15 14.98 2.39
CA ALA A 203 -1.03 15.85 2.77
C ALA A 203 -1.46 16.91 3.82
N LEU A 204 -2.65 17.49 3.70
CA LEU A 204 -3.21 18.40 4.70
C LEU A 204 -3.44 17.72 6.05
N THR A 205 -3.85 16.44 6.09
CA THR A 205 -4.01 15.71 7.35
C THR A 205 -2.67 15.53 8.08
N ILE A 206 -1.58 15.30 7.34
CA ILE A 206 -0.23 15.21 7.90
C ILE A 206 0.24 16.57 8.46
N ILE A 207 -0.06 17.67 7.77
CA ILE A 207 0.22 19.02 8.29
C ILE A 207 -0.58 19.27 9.57
N TYR A 208 -1.87 18.93 9.58
CA TYR A 208 -2.71 19.09 10.75
C TYR A 208 -2.18 18.28 11.95
N LEU A 209 -1.79 17.04 11.72
CA LEU A 209 -1.15 16.20 12.75
C LEU A 209 0.11 16.86 13.34
N ALA A 210 0.95 17.45 12.49
CA ALA A 210 2.15 18.17 12.93
C ALA A 210 1.83 19.38 13.80
N LEU A 211 0.74 20.10 13.50
CA LEU A 211 0.27 21.23 14.32
C LEU A 211 -0.27 20.75 15.66
N GLU A 212 -1.00 19.63 15.69
CA GLU A 212 -1.52 19.03 16.93
C GLU A 212 -0.38 18.57 17.86
N ILE A 213 0.70 17.99 17.32
CA ILE A 213 1.92 17.63 18.08
C ILE A 213 2.54 18.85 18.73
N LYS A 214 2.49 20.02 18.09
CA LYS A 214 3.07 21.28 18.59
C LYS A 214 2.25 21.92 19.67
N ASP A 215 0.93 21.73 19.68
CA ASP A 215 0.02 22.39 20.63
C ASP A 215 -0.03 21.64 21.98
N GLU A 216 0.92 21.98 22.85
CA GLU A 216 1.02 21.44 24.23
C GLU A 216 -0.21 21.76 25.11
N ARG A 217 -1.12 22.63 24.66
CA ARG A 217 -2.29 23.11 25.45
C ARG A 217 -3.57 22.32 25.16
N ASN A 218 -3.59 21.49 24.13
CA ASN A 218 -4.81 20.86 23.67
C ASN A 218 -5.13 19.54 24.40
N ASN A 219 -5.47 19.67 25.68
CA ASN A 219 -5.92 18.55 26.53
C ASN A 219 -7.34 18.04 26.16
N LYS A 220 -7.93 18.53 25.05
CA LYS A 220 -9.29 18.22 24.59
C LYS A 220 -9.35 17.48 23.26
N SER A 221 -8.22 17.19 22.64
CA SER A 221 -8.24 16.42 21.39
C SER A 221 -8.79 15.01 21.66
N THR A 222 -9.63 14.55 20.75
CA THR A 222 -10.09 13.18 20.70
C THR A 222 -9.32 12.48 19.56
N PRO A 223 -8.09 11.96 19.81
CA PRO A 223 -7.20 11.46 18.75
C PRO A 223 -7.86 10.39 17.90
N TRP A 224 -8.71 9.55 18.48
CA TRP A 224 -9.42 8.51 17.74
C TRP A 224 -10.41 9.09 16.70
N LEU A 225 -11.07 10.24 17.01
CA LEU A 225 -12.00 10.89 16.08
C LEU A 225 -11.24 11.56 14.93
N MET A 226 -10.11 12.18 15.24
CA MET A 226 -9.19 12.71 14.24
C MET A 226 -8.67 11.59 13.32
N ALA A 227 -8.20 10.49 13.91
CA ALA A 227 -7.73 9.33 13.17
C ALA A 227 -8.84 8.72 12.28
N PHE A 228 -10.06 8.66 12.77
CA PHE A 228 -11.22 8.23 11.99
C PHE A 228 -11.42 9.12 10.75
N GLY A 229 -11.43 10.45 10.94
CA GLY A 229 -11.56 11.39 9.82
C GLY A 229 -10.43 11.25 8.79
N PHE A 230 -9.20 11.04 9.25
CA PHE A 230 -8.04 10.82 8.37
C PHE A 230 -8.14 9.48 7.64
N GLY A 231 -8.56 8.43 8.33
CA GLY A 231 -8.79 7.11 7.73
C GLY A 231 -9.80 7.16 6.58
N LEU A 232 -10.88 7.95 6.72
CA LEU A 232 -11.85 8.17 5.63
C LEU A 232 -11.18 8.75 4.36
N LEU A 233 -10.26 9.69 4.51
CA LEU A 233 -9.55 10.27 3.36
C LEU A 233 -8.54 9.27 2.76
N HIS A 234 -7.76 8.59 3.61
CA HIS A 234 -6.74 7.65 3.17
C HIS A 234 -7.34 6.46 2.41
N GLY A 235 -8.52 5.96 2.82
CA GLY A 235 -9.17 4.85 2.12
C GLY A 235 -9.55 5.19 0.67
N PHE A 236 -9.88 6.43 0.36
CA PHE A 236 -10.07 6.88 -1.03
C PHE A 236 -8.75 6.93 -1.81
N GLY A 237 -7.62 7.19 -1.14
CA GLY A 237 -6.31 7.30 -1.78
C GLY A 237 -5.79 6.01 -2.40
N PHE A 238 -6.17 4.85 -1.89
CA PHE A 238 -5.73 3.55 -2.42
C PHE A 238 -6.75 2.89 -3.35
N ALA A 239 -7.98 3.34 -3.33
CA ALA A 239 -9.08 2.72 -4.06
C ALA A 239 -8.86 2.70 -5.58
N GLY A 240 -8.23 3.73 -6.15
CA GLY A 240 -7.88 3.78 -7.57
C GLY A 240 -6.95 2.64 -7.98
N ALA A 241 -5.90 2.38 -7.19
CA ALA A 241 -4.98 1.27 -7.45
C ALA A 241 -5.68 -0.09 -7.35
N LEU A 242 -6.62 -0.25 -6.43
CA LEU A 242 -7.28 -1.52 -6.19
C LEU A 242 -8.44 -1.78 -7.17
N SER A 243 -9.18 -0.73 -7.60
CA SER A 243 -10.25 -0.87 -8.61
C SER A 243 -9.70 -1.19 -10.00
N GLU A 244 -8.54 -0.63 -10.35
CA GLU A 244 -7.87 -0.92 -11.62
C GLU A 244 -7.33 -2.37 -11.69
N ILE A 245 -7.08 -2.99 -10.54
CA ILE A 245 -6.63 -4.39 -10.44
C ILE A 245 -7.78 -5.38 -10.73
N GLY A 246 -9.04 -4.96 -10.62
CA GLY A 246 -10.20 -5.82 -10.91
C GLY A 246 -10.38 -6.97 -9.93
N ILE A 247 -10.74 -6.68 -8.67
CA ILE A 247 -11.07 -7.73 -7.70
C ILE A 247 -12.34 -8.43 -8.13
N ALA A 248 -12.32 -9.74 -8.25
CA ALA A 248 -13.54 -10.50 -8.54
C ALA A 248 -14.57 -10.29 -7.42
N ASN A 249 -15.79 -9.91 -7.83
CA ASN A 249 -16.88 -9.49 -6.93
C ASN A 249 -17.22 -10.52 -5.83
N GLU A 250 -16.97 -11.81 -6.05
CA GLU A 250 -17.38 -12.89 -5.16
C GLU A 250 -16.62 -12.94 -3.82
N GLN A 251 -15.38 -12.43 -3.76
CA GLN A 251 -14.56 -12.41 -2.54
C GLN A 251 -14.10 -11.01 -2.13
N LEU A 252 -14.65 -9.98 -2.76
CA LEU A 252 -14.25 -8.59 -2.52
C LEU A 252 -14.22 -8.23 -1.04
N LEU A 253 -15.30 -8.58 -0.32
CA LEU A 253 -15.43 -8.24 1.10
C LEU A 253 -14.33 -8.90 1.97
N LEU A 254 -14.00 -10.16 1.66
CA LEU A 254 -12.99 -10.92 2.39
C LEU A 254 -11.58 -10.38 2.07
N SER A 255 -11.31 -10.09 0.80
CA SER A 255 -10.04 -9.51 0.36
C SER A 255 -9.79 -8.14 1.00
N LEU A 256 -10.81 -7.26 1.02
CA LEU A 256 -10.74 -5.97 1.70
C LEU A 256 -10.54 -6.11 3.21
N LEU A 257 -11.20 -7.10 3.85
CA LEU A 257 -11.00 -7.38 5.26
C LEU A 257 -9.56 -7.79 5.55
N PHE A 258 -9.00 -8.75 4.80
CA PHE A 258 -7.61 -9.19 4.99
C PHE A 258 -6.60 -8.08 4.71
N PHE A 259 -6.83 -7.26 3.69
CA PHE A 259 -6.01 -6.09 3.39
C PHE A 259 -5.97 -5.11 4.58
N ASN A 260 -7.13 -4.77 5.14
CA ASN A 260 -7.21 -3.83 6.27
C ASN A 260 -6.65 -4.44 7.57
N VAL A 261 -6.83 -5.75 7.80
CA VAL A 261 -6.14 -6.46 8.90
C VAL A 261 -4.63 -6.40 8.72
N GLY A 262 -4.13 -6.52 7.49
CA GLY A 262 -2.71 -6.34 7.16
C GLY A 262 -2.20 -4.95 7.51
N ILE A 263 -2.95 -3.89 7.17
CA ILE A 263 -2.64 -2.51 7.57
C ILE A 263 -2.55 -2.38 9.08
N GLU A 264 -3.56 -2.87 9.82
CA GLU A 264 -3.61 -2.75 11.29
C GLU A 264 -2.44 -3.49 11.95
N VAL A 265 -2.15 -4.70 11.53
CA VAL A 265 -1.00 -5.48 12.02
C VAL A 265 0.31 -4.76 11.69
N GLY A 266 0.46 -4.23 10.49
CA GLY A 266 1.62 -3.44 10.09
C GLY A 266 1.82 -2.21 11.00
N GLN A 267 0.75 -1.46 11.30
CA GLN A 267 0.79 -0.33 12.23
C GLN A 267 1.27 -0.76 13.62
N LEU A 268 0.72 -1.86 14.14
CA LEU A 268 1.11 -2.39 15.45
C LEU A 268 2.58 -2.83 15.50
N ILE A 269 3.12 -3.37 14.41
CA ILE A 269 4.55 -3.74 14.29
C ILE A 269 5.44 -2.50 14.22
N MET A 270 5.00 -1.42 13.56
CA MET A 270 5.79 -0.19 13.45
C MET A 270 5.90 0.60 14.75
N ILE A 271 4.91 0.48 15.65
CA ILE A 271 4.90 1.20 16.94
C ILE A 271 6.17 0.94 17.78
N PRO A 272 6.55 -0.32 18.10
CA PRO A 272 7.75 -0.55 18.90
C PRO A 272 9.02 -0.04 18.22
N LEU A 273 9.10 -0.11 16.88
CA LEU A 273 10.22 0.43 16.12
C LEU A 273 10.33 1.95 16.28
N PHE A 274 9.21 2.66 16.19
CA PHE A 274 9.17 4.11 16.39
C PHE A 274 9.43 4.52 17.85
N LEU A 275 8.95 3.75 18.83
CA LEU A 275 9.25 3.99 20.25
C LEU A 275 10.75 3.83 20.53
N ILE A 276 11.40 2.82 19.94
CA ILE A 276 12.85 2.65 20.02
C ILE A 276 13.56 3.85 19.38
N LEU A 277 13.12 4.29 18.20
CA LEU A 277 13.68 5.47 17.53
C LEU A 277 13.56 6.73 18.41
N ILE A 278 12.37 6.99 18.96
CA ILE A 278 12.15 8.13 19.87
C ILE A 278 13.07 8.04 21.10
N TRP A 279 13.19 6.85 21.71
CA TRP A 279 14.07 6.62 22.85
C TRP A 279 15.54 6.87 22.50
N LEU A 280 16.02 6.40 21.34
CA LEU A 280 17.37 6.66 20.86
C LEU A 280 17.62 8.16 20.63
N LEU A 281 16.68 8.86 20.00
CA LEU A 281 16.77 10.29 19.75
C LEU A 281 16.81 11.09 21.06
N GLN A 282 16.10 10.67 22.10
CA GLN A 282 16.13 11.28 23.42
C GLN A 282 17.46 11.05 24.15
N ARG A 283 18.17 9.94 23.85
CA ARG A 283 19.49 9.63 24.40
C ARG A 283 20.63 10.49 23.84
N ILE A 284 20.47 10.96 22.63
CA ILE A 284 21.41 11.87 21.97
C ILE A 284 21.13 13.25 22.59
N ASN A 285 22.11 13.80 23.36
CA ASN A 285 22.01 15.11 24.02
C ASN A 285 21.88 16.25 22.99
N PHE A 286 20.75 16.34 22.34
CA PHE A 286 20.37 17.49 21.53
C PHE A 286 19.68 18.55 22.40
N ASN A 287 20.08 19.80 22.27
CA ASN A 287 19.42 20.95 22.92
C ASN A 287 18.00 21.20 22.32
N PHE A 288 17.46 20.27 21.53
CA PHE A 288 16.15 20.35 20.90
C PHE A 288 15.18 19.31 21.48
N SER A 289 13.94 19.73 21.70
CA SER A 289 12.85 18.81 22.04
C SER A 289 12.58 17.89 20.85
N VAL A 290 12.62 16.57 21.07
CA VAL A 290 12.29 15.55 20.03
C VAL A 290 10.89 15.80 19.47
N THR A 291 9.93 16.19 20.31
CA THR A 291 8.57 16.55 19.92
C THR A 291 8.54 17.69 18.88
N LYS A 292 9.29 18.78 19.15
CA LYS A 292 9.35 19.91 18.19
C LYS A 292 10.03 19.52 16.88
N LEU A 293 11.12 18.76 16.96
CA LEU A 293 11.82 18.27 15.77
C LEU A 293 10.89 17.40 14.93
N SER A 294 10.17 16.46 15.54
CA SER A 294 9.23 15.57 14.87
C SER A 294 8.07 16.35 14.24
N SER A 295 7.48 17.33 14.97
CA SER A 295 6.45 18.21 14.42
C SER A 295 6.93 18.97 13.17
N TYR A 296 8.13 19.56 13.20
CA TYR A 296 8.68 20.25 12.04
C TYR A 296 8.99 19.30 10.86
N ALA A 297 9.51 18.10 11.15
CA ALA A 297 9.80 17.10 10.12
C ALA A 297 8.52 16.60 9.43
N ILE A 298 7.49 16.23 10.21
CA ILE A 298 6.19 15.77 9.72
C ILE A 298 5.49 16.90 8.94
N GLY A 299 5.44 18.12 9.51
CA GLY A 299 4.80 19.26 8.86
C GLY A 299 5.52 19.73 7.61
N GLY A 300 6.84 19.66 7.59
CA GLY A 300 7.64 19.97 6.40
C GLY A 300 7.39 18.99 5.26
N MET A 301 7.32 17.69 5.56
CA MET A 301 7.02 16.66 4.56
C MET A 301 5.58 16.79 4.03
N GLY A 302 4.60 16.97 4.93
CA GLY A 302 3.21 17.20 4.51
C GLY A 302 3.06 18.47 3.65
N SER A 303 3.78 19.55 3.98
CA SER A 303 3.77 20.78 3.18
C SER A 303 4.42 20.58 1.80
N PHE A 304 5.51 19.83 1.73
CA PHE A 304 6.16 19.48 0.48
C PHE A 304 5.20 18.71 -0.43
N TRP A 305 4.56 17.66 0.07
CA TRP A 305 3.59 16.88 -0.71
C TRP A 305 2.38 17.70 -1.13
N LEU A 306 1.84 18.55 -0.24
CA LEU A 306 0.73 19.41 -0.60
C LEU A 306 1.07 20.31 -1.78
N ILE A 307 2.24 20.97 -1.75
CA ILE A 307 2.69 21.84 -2.84
C ILE A 307 2.88 21.03 -4.13
N GLU A 308 3.52 19.87 -4.06
CA GLU A 308 3.74 18.99 -5.21
C GLU A 308 2.41 18.59 -5.87
N ARG A 309 1.42 18.18 -5.07
CA ARG A 309 0.11 17.77 -5.59
C ARG A 309 -0.69 18.94 -6.16
N VAL A 310 -0.69 20.08 -5.48
CA VAL A 310 -1.40 21.27 -5.98
C VAL A 310 -0.77 21.79 -7.27
N LEU A 311 0.56 21.80 -7.39
CA LEU A 311 1.23 22.18 -8.64
C LEU A 311 1.01 21.16 -9.77
N GLY A 312 0.79 19.90 -9.44
CA GLY A 312 0.46 18.85 -10.40
C GLY A 312 -0.97 18.92 -10.96
N ILE A 313 -1.84 19.77 -10.39
CA ILE A 313 -3.20 20.04 -10.88
C ILE A 313 -3.18 21.01 -12.08
N PHE A 314 -2.17 21.87 -12.18
CA PHE A 314 -1.99 22.88 -13.23
C PHE A 314 -0.92 22.47 -14.22
#